data_dc9b6237712eb15dab31907cdcd9cd02
#
_entry.id   dc9b6237712eb15dab31907cdcd9cd02
#
_cell.length_a   1.000
_cell.length_b   1.000
_cell.length_c   1.000
_cell.angle_alpha   90.00
_cell.angle_beta   90.00
_cell.angle_gamma   90.00
#
_symmetry.space_group_name_H-M   'P 1'
#
loop_
_entity.id
_entity.type
_entity.pdbx_description
1 polymer ?
#
loop_
_entity_poly.entity_id
_entity_poly.type
_entity_poly.pdbx_seq_one_letter_code
_entity_poly.pdbx_strand_id
1 'polypeptide(L)'
;AGYIILKPNIQPFMEHPFSQFKYCPKCGSVHFEINNEKSKRCADCEFVYYFNPSAATVALIMNERNELLVCRRAKDPAKGTLDLPGGFIDMAETGEEGVSREVKEETGMEVKKVEYLFSLPNIYVYSGFTVHTLDLFFRCTVTDTLHYQAMDDAADVFFLPLKDIHTEDFGLSSILKGVGIFLKEMGE
;
A
#
# COMPACT_ATOMS: atom_id res chain seq x y z
N ALA A 1 -16.94 17.82 -6.80
CA ALA A 1 -16.93 16.95 -5.64
C ALA A 1 -15.79 17.39 -4.73
N GLY A 2 -16.09 17.95 -3.55
CA GLY A 2 -15.07 18.42 -2.61
C GLY A 2 -14.66 17.28 -1.68
N TYR A 3 -13.37 17.01 -1.59
CA TYR A 3 -12.84 16.07 -0.61
C TYR A 3 -12.95 16.69 0.79
N ILE A 4 -13.61 15.99 1.71
CA ILE A 4 -13.56 16.34 3.13
C ILE A 4 -12.19 15.90 3.65
N ILE A 5 -11.30 16.86 3.90
CA ILE A 5 -10.00 16.60 4.55
C ILE A 5 -10.30 16.30 6.03
N LEU A 6 -10.48 15.04 6.37
CA LEU A 6 -10.46 14.59 7.75
C LEU A 6 -9.00 14.68 8.20
N LYS A 7 -8.70 15.63 9.09
CA LYS A 7 -7.39 15.64 9.77
C LYS A 7 -7.25 14.32 10.55
N PRO A 8 -6.17 13.55 10.36
CA PRO A 8 -5.95 12.37 11.15
C PRO A 8 -5.87 12.78 12.63
N ASN A 9 -6.56 12.03 13.48
CA ASN A 9 -6.45 12.17 14.93
C ASN A 9 -5.03 11.69 15.28
N ILE A 10 -4.10 12.64 15.45
CA ILE A 10 -2.70 12.36 15.79
C ILE A 10 -2.72 11.79 17.20
N GLN A 11 -2.49 10.49 17.32
CA GLN A 11 -2.31 9.86 18.63
C GLN A 11 -1.07 10.47 19.32
N PRO A 12 -1.17 10.91 20.57
CA PRO A 12 -0.17 11.78 21.22
C PRO A 12 1.08 11.06 21.73
N PHE A 13 1.55 9.97 21.15
CA PHE A 13 2.83 9.31 21.50
C PHE A 13 3.35 8.38 20.39
N MET A 14 3.42 8.86 19.16
CA MET A 14 4.23 8.11 18.19
C MET A 14 5.71 8.47 18.41
N GLU A 15 6.52 7.46 18.72
CA GLU A 15 7.96 7.57 18.74
C GLU A 15 8.46 8.13 17.40
N HIS A 16 9.54 8.94 17.45
CA HIS A 16 10.10 9.53 16.23
C HIS A 16 10.41 8.41 15.20
N PRO A 17 10.02 8.53 13.93
CA PRO A 17 10.14 7.45 12.94
C PRO A 17 11.58 6.94 12.78
N PHE A 18 12.57 7.76 13.12
CA PHE A 18 13.98 7.37 13.14
C PHE A 18 14.55 7.04 14.52
N SER A 19 13.74 6.74 15.51
CA SER A 19 14.24 6.42 16.87
C SER A 19 15.23 5.26 16.88
N GLN A 20 15.03 4.27 16.00
CA GLN A 20 15.92 3.11 15.85
C GLN A 20 17.22 3.42 15.09
N PHE A 21 17.28 4.53 14.32
CA PHE A 21 18.44 4.93 13.53
C PHE A 21 19.39 5.79 14.36
N LYS A 22 20.35 5.14 15.01
CA LYS A 22 21.29 5.81 15.93
C LYS A 22 22.51 6.41 15.24
N TYR A 23 22.81 5.98 14.01
CA TYR A 23 24.01 6.37 13.30
C TYR A 23 23.66 7.12 12.02
N CYS A 24 24.47 8.12 11.67
CA CYS A 24 24.33 8.82 10.41
C CYS A 24 24.58 7.87 9.21
N PRO A 25 23.64 7.71 8.26
CA PRO A 25 23.81 6.78 7.15
C PRO A 25 24.87 7.25 6.15
N LYS A 26 25.29 8.53 6.20
CA LYS A 26 26.32 9.08 5.31
C LYS A 26 27.73 8.90 5.84
N CYS A 27 27.98 9.14 7.15
CA CYS A 27 29.34 9.14 7.70
C CYS A 27 29.52 8.22 8.90
N GLY A 28 28.47 7.51 9.36
CA GLY A 28 28.54 6.59 10.48
C GLY A 28 28.58 7.23 11.87
N SER A 29 28.52 8.58 11.97
CA SER A 29 28.58 9.29 13.26
C SER A 29 27.41 8.94 14.16
N VAL A 30 27.66 8.87 15.47
CA VAL A 30 26.66 8.73 16.53
C VAL A 30 25.89 10.03 16.81
N HIS A 31 26.40 11.17 16.33
CA HIS A 31 25.77 12.47 16.51
C HIS A 31 24.70 12.72 15.42
N PHE A 32 23.78 11.78 15.32
CA PHE A 32 22.63 11.82 14.39
C PHE A 32 21.37 12.17 15.16
N GLU A 33 21.08 13.47 15.24
CA GLU A 33 20.11 14.05 16.16
C GLU A 33 18.77 14.33 15.50
N ILE A 34 17.69 14.38 16.29
CA ILE A 34 16.37 14.78 15.80
C ILE A 34 16.42 16.24 15.36
N ASN A 35 16.03 16.50 14.10
CA ASN A 35 15.95 17.82 13.52
C ASN A 35 14.52 18.39 13.54
N ASN A 36 13.54 17.55 13.20
CA ASN A 36 12.11 17.81 13.34
C ASN A 36 11.34 16.48 13.39
N GLU A 37 10.00 16.54 13.36
CA GLU A 37 9.10 15.36 13.49
C GLU A 37 9.34 14.25 12.47
N LYS A 38 10.01 14.52 11.36
CA LYS A 38 10.25 13.56 10.25
C LYS A 38 11.68 13.55 9.73
N SER A 39 12.63 14.19 10.43
CA SER A 39 14.02 14.21 9.97
C SER A 39 15.02 14.17 11.11
N LYS A 40 16.21 13.66 10.82
CA LYS A 40 17.41 13.75 11.66
C LYS A 40 18.52 14.45 10.89
N ARG A 41 19.39 15.18 11.62
CA ARG A 41 20.57 15.85 11.10
C ARG A 41 21.82 15.32 11.81
N CYS A 42 22.86 15.08 11.05
CA CYS A 42 24.16 14.76 11.58
C CYS A 42 24.92 16.04 11.99
N ALA A 43 25.38 16.11 13.23
CA ALA A 43 26.17 17.26 13.71
C ALA A 43 27.57 17.30 13.09
N ASP A 44 28.13 16.16 12.67
CA ASP A 44 29.51 16.08 12.17
C ASP A 44 29.63 16.35 10.66
N CYS A 45 28.67 15.86 9.86
CA CYS A 45 28.73 16.02 8.40
C CYS A 45 27.58 16.82 7.79
N GLU A 46 26.71 17.36 8.65
CA GLU A 46 25.54 18.18 8.32
C GLU A 46 24.48 17.50 7.44
N PHE A 47 24.62 16.20 7.15
CA PHE A 47 23.64 15.43 6.39
C PHE A 47 22.28 15.44 7.08
N VAL A 48 21.22 15.80 6.35
CA VAL A 48 19.83 15.72 6.82
C VAL A 48 19.12 14.62 6.09
N TYR A 49 18.51 13.70 6.84
CA TYR A 49 17.72 12.63 6.30
C TYR A 49 16.25 12.77 6.70
N TYR A 50 15.37 12.79 5.70
CA TYR A 50 13.93 12.86 5.88
C TYR A 50 13.31 11.48 5.77
N PHE A 51 12.39 11.16 6.69
CA PHE A 51 11.52 10.01 6.59
C PHE A 51 10.26 10.40 5.81
N ASN A 52 10.07 9.79 4.65
CA ASN A 52 8.90 9.97 3.82
C ASN A 52 8.14 8.65 3.73
N PRO A 53 6.80 8.67 3.56
CA PRO A 53 6.06 7.46 3.26
C PRO A 53 6.57 6.83 1.96
N SER A 54 6.68 5.51 1.95
CA SER A 54 6.92 4.76 0.71
C SER A 54 5.66 4.79 -0.14
N ALA A 55 5.80 4.91 -1.45
CA ALA A 55 4.69 4.79 -2.36
C ALA A 55 4.38 3.30 -2.62
N ALA A 56 3.09 2.96 -2.59
CA ALA A 56 2.60 1.62 -2.91
C ALA A 56 1.37 1.71 -3.81
N THR A 57 1.10 0.68 -4.58
CA THR A 57 -0.04 0.59 -5.48
C THR A 57 -1.03 -0.47 -5.02
N VAL A 58 -2.29 -0.27 -5.38
CA VAL A 58 -3.40 -1.20 -5.11
C VAL A 58 -4.28 -1.25 -6.35
N ALA A 59 -4.53 -2.45 -6.88
CA ALA A 59 -5.35 -2.68 -8.06
C ALA A 59 -6.76 -3.13 -7.70
N LEU A 60 -7.77 -2.40 -8.18
CA LEU A 60 -9.17 -2.79 -8.19
C LEU A 60 -9.50 -3.35 -9.57
N ILE A 61 -9.66 -4.68 -9.67
CA ILE A 61 -9.90 -5.42 -10.91
C ILE A 61 -11.25 -6.10 -10.82
N MET A 62 -12.16 -5.73 -11.71
CA MET A 62 -13.49 -6.32 -11.83
C MET A 62 -13.58 -7.25 -13.04
N ASN A 63 -14.31 -8.34 -12.89
CA ASN A 63 -14.72 -9.16 -14.03
C ASN A 63 -16.11 -8.77 -14.55
N GLU A 64 -16.55 -9.44 -15.63
CA GLU A 64 -17.86 -9.18 -16.28
C GLU A 64 -19.05 -9.58 -15.40
N ARG A 65 -18.84 -10.37 -14.32
CA ARG A 65 -19.88 -10.77 -13.37
C ARG A 65 -20.03 -9.84 -12.17
N ASN A 66 -19.38 -8.67 -12.19
CA ASN A 66 -19.30 -7.74 -11.07
C ASN A 66 -18.67 -8.37 -9.81
N GLU A 67 -17.63 -9.17 -9.98
CA GLU A 67 -16.82 -9.73 -8.91
C GLU A 67 -15.47 -9.00 -8.87
N LEU A 68 -14.97 -8.68 -7.67
CA LEU A 68 -13.67 -8.06 -7.42
C LEU A 68 -12.60 -9.14 -7.25
N LEU A 69 -11.47 -8.96 -7.91
CA LEU A 69 -10.29 -9.80 -7.68
C LEU A 69 -9.70 -9.49 -6.31
N VAL A 70 -9.54 -10.53 -5.50
CA VAL A 70 -8.92 -10.44 -4.18
C VAL A 70 -7.78 -11.45 -4.08
N CYS A 71 -6.79 -11.13 -3.26
CA CYS A 71 -5.68 -12.00 -2.90
C CYS A 71 -5.81 -12.43 -1.44
N ARG A 72 -5.26 -13.58 -1.09
CA ARG A 72 -5.02 -13.97 0.30
C ARG A 72 -3.55 -13.80 0.62
N ARG A 73 -3.24 -13.04 1.67
CA ARG A 73 -1.86 -12.76 2.07
C ARG A 73 -1.12 -14.03 2.52
N ALA A 74 0.02 -14.32 1.91
CA ALA A 74 0.88 -15.45 2.29
C ALA A 74 1.79 -15.11 3.49
N LYS A 75 2.12 -13.83 3.68
CA LYS A 75 3.12 -13.34 4.63
C LYS A 75 2.56 -12.29 5.60
N ASP A 76 3.26 -12.08 6.72
CA ASP A 76 3.01 -10.95 7.62
C ASP A 76 3.47 -9.62 6.97
N PRO A 77 2.84 -8.49 7.34
CA PRO A 77 1.74 -8.35 8.31
C PRO A 77 0.39 -8.87 7.77
N ALA A 78 -0.51 -9.22 8.66
CA ALA A 78 -1.88 -9.65 8.38
C ALA A 78 -2.00 -10.93 7.53
N LYS A 79 -1.08 -11.89 7.70
CA LYS A 79 -1.11 -13.18 7.02
C LYS A 79 -2.47 -13.86 7.13
N GLY A 80 -2.97 -14.38 6.00
CA GLY A 80 -4.23 -15.11 5.89
C GLY A 80 -5.47 -14.25 5.69
N THR A 81 -5.38 -12.93 5.85
CA THR A 81 -6.46 -11.98 5.52
C THR A 81 -6.54 -11.74 4.03
N LEU A 82 -7.66 -11.14 3.59
CA LEU A 82 -7.80 -10.67 2.22
C LEU A 82 -6.96 -9.39 1.98
N ASP A 83 -6.57 -9.24 0.73
CA ASP A 83 -5.87 -8.09 0.19
C ASP A 83 -6.27 -7.87 -1.27
N LEU A 84 -5.76 -6.82 -1.88
CA LEU A 84 -5.88 -6.55 -3.30
C LEU A 84 -4.50 -6.65 -3.96
N PRO A 85 -4.40 -7.03 -5.24
CA PRO A 85 -3.11 -7.04 -5.94
C PRO A 85 -2.43 -5.67 -5.87
N GLY A 86 -1.12 -5.67 -5.58
CA GLY A 86 -0.34 -4.45 -5.48
C GLY A 86 0.85 -4.57 -4.53
N GLY A 87 1.73 -3.58 -4.57
CA GLY A 87 2.95 -3.54 -3.78
C GLY A 87 3.68 -2.22 -3.88
N PHE A 88 4.95 -2.21 -3.49
CA PHE A 88 5.76 -1.00 -3.54
C PHE A 88 6.08 -0.59 -4.98
N ILE A 89 6.08 0.73 -5.20
CA ILE A 89 6.58 1.30 -6.45
C ILE A 89 8.10 1.26 -6.44
N ASP A 90 8.69 0.77 -7.51
CA ASP A 90 10.14 0.73 -7.70
C ASP A 90 10.73 2.11 -8.01
N MET A 91 12.05 2.26 -7.82
CA MET A 91 12.75 3.50 -8.17
C MET A 91 12.65 3.77 -9.67
N ALA A 92 12.28 5.01 -10.02
CA ALA A 92 12.06 5.49 -11.39
C ALA A 92 10.84 4.87 -12.11
N GLU A 93 9.93 4.26 -11.37
CA GLU A 93 8.67 3.72 -11.86
C GLU A 93 7.52 4.69 -11.54
N THR A 94 6.56 4.83 -12.44
CA THR A 94 5.29 5.54 -12.17
C THR A 94 4.32 4.65 -11.41
N GLY A 95 3.28 5.23 -10.79
CA GLY A 95 2.25 4.43 -10.11
C GLY A 95 1.52 3.49 -11.07
N GLU A 96 1.28 3.92 -12.31
CA GLU A 96 0.65 3.13 -13.37
C GLU A 96 1.52 1.96 -13.83
N GLU A 97 2.82 2.16 -13.93
CA GLU A 97 3.79 1.09 -14.23
C GLU A 97 3.87 0.11 -13.09
N GLY A 98 3.98 0.61 -11.84
CA GLY A 98 4.05 -0.21 -10.63
C GLY A 98 2.82 -1.10 -10.46
N VAL A 99 1.61 -0.54 -10.55
CA VAL A 99 0.40 -1.36 -10.41
C VAL A 99 0.29 -2.41 -11.53
N SER A 100 0.74 -2.09 -12.74
CA SER A 100 0.70 -3.03 -13.86
C SER A 100 1.70 -4.17 -13.68
N ARG A 101 2.90 -3.88 -13.17
CA ARG A 101 3.93 -4.88 -12.83
C ARG A 101 3.45 -5.79 -11.70
N GLU A 102 2.96 -5.23 -10.59
CA GLU A 102 2.47 -6.00 -9.43
C GLU A 102 1.31 -6.93 -9.80
N VAL A 103 0.32 -6.43 -10.56
CA VAL A 103 -0.77 -7.29 -11.05
C VAL A 103 -0.24 -8.47 -11.86
N LYS A 104 0.74 -8.24 -12.73
CA LYS A 104 1.35 -9.31 -13.53
C LYS A 104 2.15 -10.30 -12.66
N GLU A 105 2.94 -9.81 -11.72
CA GLU A 105 3.78 -10.63 -10.84
C GLU A 105 2.95 -11.50 -9.90
N GLU A 106 1.86 -10.96 -9.33
CA GLU A 106 1.04 -11.68 -8.37
C GLU A 106 -0.05 -12.54 -8.99
N THR A 107 -0.52 -12.21 -10.20
CA THR A 107 -1.71 -12.86 -10.80
C THR A 107 -1.49 -13.44 -12.19
N GLY A 108 -0.39 -13.07 -12.86
CA GLY A 108 -0.11 -13.41 -14.25
C GLY A 108 -0.92 -12.62 -15.28
N MET A 109 -1.84 -11.74 -14.84
CA MET A 109 -2.70 -10.96 -15.74
C MET A 109 -1.95 -9.78 -16.35
N GLU A 110 -2.30 -9.44 -17.60
CA GLU A 110 -1.78 -8.25 -18.29
C GLU A 110 -2.80 -7.10 -18.19
N VAL A 111 -2.34 -5.95 -17.65
CA VAL A 111 -3.15 -4.75 -17.52
C VAL A 111 -3.21 -4.00 -18.88
N LYS A 112 -4.43 -3.65 -19.30
CA LYS A 112 -4.71 -2.88 -20.54
C LYS A 112 -4.91 -1.39 -20.27
N LYS A 113 -5.57 -1.07 -19.14
CA LYS A 113 -5.94 0.30 -18.78
C LYS A 113 -5.78 0.46 -17.29
N VAL A 114 -5.19 1.56 -16.91
CA VAL A 114 -5.04 2.00 -15.52
C VAL A 114 -5.74 3.34 -15.36
N GLU A 115 -6.52 3.50 -14.29
CA GLU A 115 -7.20 4.73 -13.93
C GLU A 115 -6.99 5.00 -12.44
N TYR A 116 -6.30 6.09 -12.10
CA TYR A 116 -6.13 6.51 -10.71
C TYR A 116 -7.47 6.92 -10.11
N LEU A 117 -7.75 6.44 -8.90
CA LEU A 117 -8.99 6.75 -8.17
C LEU A 117 -8.74 7.70 -6.99
N PHE A 118 -7.97 7.24 -6.02
CA PHE A 118 -7.64 7.96 -4.79
C PHE A 118 -6.40 7.37 -4.12
N SER A 119 -5.96 8.00 -3.03
CA SER A 119 -4.88 7.46 -2.20
C SER A 119 -5.24 7.50 -0.73
N LEU A 120 -4.69 6.56 0.05
CA LEU A 120 -4.87 6.47 1.49
C LEU A 120 -3.53 6.23 2.18
N PRO A 121 -3.29 6.84 3.36
CA PRO A 121 -2.13 6.51 4.17
C PRO A 121 -2.33 5.16 4.85
N ASN A 122 -1.23 4.42 5.01
CA ASN A 122 -1.19 3.19 5.76
C ASN A 122 0.01 3.15 6.70
N ILE A 123 -0.12 2.40 7.78
CA ILE A 123 0.94 2.19 8.77
C ILE A 123 0.87 0.74 9.23
N TYR A 124 1.99 0.07 9.18
CA TYR A 124 2.13 -1.30 9.70
C TYR A 124 3.54 -1.56 10.22
N VAL A 125 3.71 -2.61 11.01
CA VAL A 125 5.03 -3.04 11.49
C VAL A 125 5.57 -4.11 10.58
N TYR A 126 6.76 -3.90 10.05
CA TYR A 126 7.49 -4.88 9.26
C TYR A 126 8.94 -4.98 9.79
N SER A 127 9.40 -6.20 10.06
CA SER A 127 10.75 -6.45 10.61
C SER A 127 11.09 -5.61 11.86
N GLY A 128 10.09 -5.38 12.74
CA GLY A 128 10.24 -4.57 13.95
C GLY A 128 10.35 -3.06 13.72
N PHE A 129 10.08 -2.60 12.49
CA PHE A 129 10.10 -1.20 12.11
C PHE A 129 8.71 -0.73 11.66
N THR A 130 8.32 0.49 12.07
CA THR A 130 7.06 1.09 11.64
C THR A 130 7.21 1.66 10.23
N VAL A 131 6.55 1.02 9.27
CA VAL A 131 6.51 1.44 7.87
C VAL A 131 5.30 2.34 7.65
N HIS A 132 5.52 3.48 7.03
CA HIS A 132 4.48 4.37 6.54
C HIS A 132 4.41 4.27 5.03
N THR A 133 3.21 4.08 4.48
CA THR A 133 3.00 4.09 3.03
C THR A 133 1.93 5.11 2.63
N LEU A 134 1.97 5.51 1.38
CA LEU A 134 0.90 6.16 0.67
C LEU A 134 0.44 5.19 -0.41
N ASP A 135 -0.70 4.55 -0.17
CA ASP A 135 -1.24 3.54 -1.07
C ASP A 135 -2.12 4.21 -2.13
N LEU A 136 -1.74 4.07 -3.39
CA LEU A 136 -2.39 4.64 -4.56
C LEU A 136 -3.33 3.59 -5.15
N PHE A 137 -4.62 3.88 -5.14
CA PHE A 137 -5.66 2.97 -5.64
C PHE A 137 -5.96 3.24 -7.10
N PHE A 138 -5.91 2.18 -7.90
CA PHE A 138 -6.17 2.23 -9.34
C PHE A 138 -7.27 1.24 -9.73
N ARG A 139 -8.18 1.67 -10.60
CA ARG A 139 -9.04 0.76 -11.34
C ARG A 139 -8.24 0.22 -12.52
N CYS A 140 -8.06 -1.09 -12.57
CA CYS A 140 -7.32 -1.75 -13.62
C CYS A 140 -8.24 -2.62 -14.47
N THR A 141 -8.16 -2.46 -15.81
CA THR A 141 -8.80 -3.37 -16.77
C THR A 141 -7.72 -4.30 -17.32
N VAL A 142 -7.95 -5.59 -17.21
CA VAL A 142 -7.02 -6.63 -17.68
C VAL A 142 -7.45 -7.20 -19.03
N THR A 143 -6.54 -7.92 -19.70
CA THR A 143 -6.80 -8.54 -20.99
C THR A 143 -7.74 -9.74 -20.87
N ASP A 144 -7.64 -10.47 -19.77
CA ASP A 144 -8.35 -11.73 -19.54
C ASP A 144 -8.59 -11.89 -18.03
N THR A 145 -9.81 -12.22 -17.64
CA THR A 145 -10.21 -12.49 -16.27
C THR A 145 -10.46 -13.98 -16.00
N LEU A 146 -10.19 -14.84 -16.98
CA LEU A 146 -10.42 -16.29 -16.87
C LEU A 146 -9.14 -17.07 -16.52
N HIS A 147 -7.97 -16.54 -16.94
CA HIS A 147 -6.68 -17.19 -16.74
C HIS A 147 -5.82 -16.35 -15.79
N TYR A 148 -5.77 -16.76 -14.54
CA TYR A 148 -4.96 -16.18 -13.48
C TYR A 148 -4.56 -17.25 -12.49
N GLN A 149 -3.50 -16.99 -11.74
CA GLN A 149 -3.02 -17.91 -10.71
C GLN A 149 -2.32 -17.10 -9.61
N ALA A 150 -2.39 -17.60 -8.37
CA ALA A 150 -1.61 -17.01 -7.29
C ALA A 150 -0.11 -17.22 -7.55
N MET A 151 0.65 -16.13 -7.51
CA MET A 151 2.10 -16.09 -7.69
C MET A 151 2.71 -15.21 -6.60
N ASP A 152 4.03 -15.25 -6.46
CA ASP A 152 4.82 -14.46 -5.54
C ASP A 152 4.30 -14.46 -4.08
N ASP A 153 3.84 -13.34 -3.57
CA ASP A 153 3.42 -13.14 -2.18
C ASP A 153 1.94 -13.46 -1.91
N ALA A 154 1.17 -13.83 -2.95
CA ALA A 154 -0.22 -14.26 -2.82
C ALA A 154 -0.31 -15.77 -2.52
N ALA A 155 -0.97 -16.13 -1.41
CA ALA A 155 -1.27 -17.55 -1.11
C ALA A 155 -2.40 -18.08 -1.98
N ASP A 156 -3.33 -17.21 -2.39
CA ASP A 156 -4.48 -17.52 -3.23
C ASP A 156 -4.97 -16.25 -3.91
N VAL A 157 -5.54 -16.37 -5.10
CA VAL A 157 -6.13 -15.27 -5.89
C VAL A 157 -7.46 -15.76 -6.44
N PHE A 158 -8.54 -15.00 -6.25
CA PHE A 158 -9.86 -15.36 -6.73
C PHE A 158 -10.77 -14.15 -6.88
N PHE A 159 -11.82 -14.29 -7.68
CA PHE A 159 -12.89 -13.28 -7.79
C PHE A 159 -13.96 -13.52 -6.73
N LEU A 160 -14.35 -12.45 -6.04
CA LEU A 160 -15.37 -12.45 -5.00
C LEU A 160 -16.52 -11.52 -5.39
N PRO A 161 -17.79 -11.98 -5.39
CA PRO A 161 -18.95 -11.12 -5.65
C PRO A 161 -18.99 -9.94 -4.70
N LEU A 162 -19.29 -8.72 -5.18
CA LEU A 162 -19.26 -7.50 -4.35
C LEU A 162 -20.15 -7.63 -3.10
N LYS A 163 -21.31 -8.26 -3.21
CA LYS A 163 -22.24 -8.51 -2.09
C LYS A 163 -21.67 -9.40 -0.99
N ASP A 164 -20.65 -10.21 -1.28
CA ASP A 164 -20.02 -11.16 -0.36
C ASP A 164 -18.70 -10.59 0.23
N ILE A 165 -18.35 -9.35 -0.11
CA ILE A 165 -17.18 -8.66 0.41
C ILE A 165 -17.50 -8.01 1.75
N HIS A 166 -16.79 -8.44 2.78
CA HIS A 166 -16.82 -7.81 4.09
C HIS A 166 -15.49 -7.07 4.31
N THR A 167 -15.57 -5.75 4.55
CA THR A 167 -14.35 -4.94 4.67
C THR A 167 -13.44 -5.37 5.81
N GLU A 168 -13.99 -5.96 6.87
CA GLU A 168 -13.26 -6.52 8.01
C GLU A 168 -12.39 -7.74 7.69
N ASP A 169 -12.60 -8.39 6.54
CA ASP A 169 -11.75 -9.51 6.09
C ASP A 169 -10.38 -9.03 5.59
N PHE A 170 -10.24 -7.72 5.32
CA PHE A 170 -8.99 -7.11 4.85
C PHE A 170 -8.13 -6.65 6.03
N GLY A 171 -6.91 -7.18 6.11
CA GLY A 171 -6.05 -6.99 7.29
C GLY A 171 -5.31 -5.66 7.33
N LEU A 172 -5.12 -4.96 6.20
CA LEU A 172 -4.44 -3.68 6.13
C LEU A 172 -5.43 -2.51 6.15
N SER A 173 -5.14 -1.49 6.96
CA SER A 173 -6.10 -0.42 7.25
C SER A 173 -6.47 0.43 6.03
N SER A 174 -5.54 0.65 5.11
CA SER A 174 -5.79 1.36 3.84
C SER A 174 -6.66 0.54 2.91
N ILE A 175 -6.39 -0.79 2.81
CA ILE A 175 -7.15 -1.70 1.95
C ILE A 175 -8.59 -1.81 2.43
N LEU A 176 -8.80 -2.06 3.73
CA LEU A 176 -10.14 -2.07 4.34
C LEU A 176 -10.93 -0.79 4.01
N LYS A 177 -10.31 0.38 4.19
CA LYS A 177 -10.94 1.67 3.90
C LYS A 177 -11.16 1.87 2.40
N GLY A 178 -10.18 1.52 1.57
CA GLY A 178 -10.24 1.65 0.12
C GLY A 178 -11.33 0.79 -0.50
N VAL A 179 -11.44 -0.46 -0.06
CA VAL A 179 -12.55 -1.37 -0.45
C VAL A 179 -13.89 -0.77 -0.04
N GLY A 180 -14.02 -0.24 1.19
CA GLY A 180 -15.25 0.40 1.65
C GLY A 180 -15.65 1.65 0.84
N ILE A 181 -14.66 2.44 0.35
CA ILE A 181 -14.92 3.57 -0.56
C ILE A 181 -15.42 3.02 -1.90
N PHE A 182 -14.72 2.03 -2.46
CA PHE A 182 -15.06 1.44 -3.74
C PHE A 182 -16.44 0.80 -3.76
N LEU A 183 -16.83 0.03 -2.74
CA LEU A 183 -18.15 -0.57 -2.62
C LEU A 183 -19.27 0.50 -2.63
N LYS A 184 -19.10 1.59 -1.88
CA LYS A 184 -20.05 2.70 -1.88
C LYS A 184 -20.20 3.37 -3.26
N GLU A 185 -19.13 3.47 -4.04
CA GLU A 185 -19.19 3.98 -5.41
C GLU A 185 -19.95 3.02 -6.34
N MET A 186 -19.85 1.71 -6.08
CA MET A 186 -20.57 0.68 -6.83
C MET A 186 -22.04 0.53 -6.41
N GLY A 187 -22.47 1.16 -5.31
CA GLY A 187 -23.85 1.13 -4.82
C GLY A 187 -24.17 -0.04 -3.89
N GLU A 188 -23.15 -0.62 -3.27
CA GLU A 188 -23.22 -1.71 -2.29
C GLU A 188 -23.08 -1.20 -0.83
#